data_99eaadd3e050666619d2af1ef7a91b28
#
_entry.id   99eaadd3e050666619d2af1ef7a91b28
#
_cell.length_a   1.000
_cell.length_b   1.000
_cell.length_c   1.000
_cell.angle_alpha   90.00
_cell.angle_beta   90.00
_cell.angle_gamma   90.00
#
_symmetry.space_group_name_H-M   'P 1'
#
loop_
_entity.id
_entity.type
_entity.pdbx_description
1 polymer ?
#
loop_
_entity_poly.entity_id
_entity_poly.type
_entity_poly.pdbx_seq_one_letter_code
_entity_poly.pdbx_strand_id
1 'polypeptide(L)'
;MKINVFRPVAWLLMIFLGAAVSQLTKPQAKAQSSGQAPSLIYTCLITNDVKQLTDFYQRVLQVKPRASGESYVEFPTDAGTLAIFGAEAQEKYIPGSAQAGQNRSAILEFNVANVDLEYTRLQGIVKVWVKPPTTQPWGTRSIYFRDPDRNLVDFFTRVKP
;
A
#
# COMPACT_ATOMS: atom_id res chain seq x y z
N MET A 1 3.27 97.67 24.91
CA MET A 1 3.95 97.19 26.11
C MET A 1 3.74 95.72 26.24
N LYS A 2 4.73 94.94 25.86
CA LYS A 2 4.62 93.49 25.72
C LYS A 2 5.31 92.81 26.88
N ILE A 3 4.59 91.97 27.62
CA ILE A 3 5.14 91.19 28.72
C ILE A 3 5.19 89.73 28.22
N ASN A 4 6.38 89.23 28.07
CA ASN A 4 6.65 87.80 27.74
C ASN A 4 6.58 87.02 29.04
N VAL A 5 5.75 85.96 29.05
CA VAL A 5 5.69 84.96 30.11
C VAL A 5 6.25 83.68 29.63
N PHE A 6 7.42 83.26 30.05
CA PHE A 6 8.05 81.94 29.85
C PHE A 6 7.26 80.91 30.67
N ARG A 7 6.87 79.82 29.97
CA ARG A 7 6.35 78.59 30.61
C ARG A 7 7.41 77.48 30.51
N PRO A 8 7.75 76.85 31.63
CA PRO A 8 8.67 75.72 31.58
C PRO A 8 7.97 74.48 31.06
N VAL A 9 8.63 73.76 30.11
CA VAL A 9 8.20 72.44 29.56
C VAL A 9 8.62 71.36 30.55
N ALA A 10 7.62 70.70 31.15
CA ALA A 10 7.85 69.52 31.97
C ALA A 10 8.13 68.34 31.13
N TRP A 11 9.29 67.74 31.25
CA TRP A 11 9.66 66.48 30.64
C TRP A 11 8.99 65.32 31.41
N LEU A 12 7.97 64.71 30.85
CA LEU A 12 7.37 63.48 31.35
C LEU A 12 8.25 62.25 30.88
N LEU A 13 9.00 61.70 31.82
CA LEU A 13 9.68 60.40 31.59
C LEU A 13 8.64 59.31 31.57
N MET A 14 8.33 58.81 30.39
CA MET A 14 7.58 57.50 30.21
C MET A 14 8.51 56.33 30.44
N ILE A 15 8.38 55.66 31.56
CA ILE A 15 9.00 54.41 31.86
C ILE A 15 8.17 53.34 31.13
N PHE A 16 8.68 52.82 30.00
CA PHE A 16 8.13 51.63 29.36
C PHE A 16 8.52 50.40 30.20
N LEU A 17 7.58 49.87 30.98
CA LEU A 17 7.67 48.54 31.54
C LEU A 17 7.48 47.54 30.37
N GLY A 18 8.57 47.04 29.82
CA GLY A 18 8.56 45.94 28.86
C GLY A 18 8.13 44.63 29.55
N ALA A 19 6.86 44.26 29.40
CA ALA A 19 6.43 42.91 29.74
C ALA A 19 7.09 41.92 28.77
N ALA A 20 8.12 41.20 29.22
CA ALA A 20 8.68 40.05 28.52
C ALA A 20 7.63 38.94 28.47
N VAL A 21 6.92 38.83 27.34
CA VAL A 21 6.08 37.67 27.05
C VAL A 21 7.01 36.50 26.77
N SER A 22 7.27 35.70 27.80
CA SER A 22 7.91 34.38 27.63
C SER A 22 7.01 33.52 26.74
N GLN A 23 7.37 33.43 25.46
CA GLN A 23 6.82 32.44 24.55
C GLN A 23 7.25 31.04 25.06
N LEU A 24 6.36 30.39 25.81
CA LEU A 24 6.49 28.96 26.09
C LEU A 24 6.38 28.21 24.75
N THR A 25 7.50 28.03 24.07
CA THR A 25 7.60 27.05 22.96
C THR A 25 7.37 25.67 23.55
N LYS A 26 6.18 25.11 23.30
CA LYS A 26 5.93 23.68 23.56
C LYS A 26 7.03 22.88 22.88
N PRO A 27 7.68 21.94 23.58
CA PRO A 27 8.65 21.09 22.95
C PRO A 27 7.93 20.32 21.84
N GLN A 28 8.26 20.63 20.60
CA GLN A 28 7.83 19.88 19.45
C GLN A 28 8.52 18.53 19.57
N ALA A 29 7.78 17.49 19.96
CA ALA A 29 8.27 16.13 19.96
C ALA A 29 8.78 15.84 18.55
N LYS A 30 10.10 15.81 18.36
CA LYS A 30 10.71 15.24 17.16
C LYS A 30 10.23 13.80 17.10
N ALA A 31 9.35 13.51 16.14
CA ALA A 31 9.07 12.15 15.76
C ALA A 31 10.43 11.54 15.39
N GLN A 32 10.97 10.69 16.25
CA GLN A 32 12.10 9.84 15.91
C GLN A 32 11.58 8.89 14.85
N SER A 33 11.86 9.19 13.57
CA SER A 33 11.77 8.18 12.54
C SER A 33 12.77 7.10 12.94
N SER A 34 12.27 5.93 13.32
CA SER A 34 13.09 4.72 13.31
C SER A 34 13.67 4.67 11.90
N GLY A 35 14.98 4.70 11.74
CA GLY A 35 15.66 4.81 10.44
C GLY A 35 15.47 3.59 9.52
N GLN A 36 14.41 2.82 9.71
CA GLN A 36 14.02 1.66 8.92
C GLN A 36 12.88 2.05 7.97
N ALA A 37 13.09 1.83 6.69
CA ALA A 37 12.05 2.01 5.68
C ALA A 37 10.85 1.10 5.96
N PRO A 38 9.61 1.55 5.71
CA PRO A 38 8.44 0.69 5.77
C PRO A 38 8.59 -0.54 4.87
N SER A 39 8.12 -1.70 5.32
CA SER A 39 8.12 -2.95 4.55
C SER A 39 6.73 -3.25 4.00
N LEU A 40 6.62 -3.58 2.71
CA LEU A 40 5.39 -4.10 2.12
C LEU A 40 5.27 -5.59 2.48
N ILE A 41 4.38 -5.91 3.41
CA ILE A 41 4.20 -7.27 3.93
C ILE A 41 3.01 -7.96 3.28
N TYR A 42 1.94 -7.23 3.02
CA TYR A 42 0.69 -7.77 2.49
C TYR A 42 0.27 -7.08 1.20
N THR A 43 -0.20 -7.87 0.25
CA THR A 43 -1.10 -7.42 -0.83
C THR A 43 -2.45 -8.06 -0.58
N CYS A 44 -3.49 -7.25 -0.35
CA CYS A 44 -4.82 -7.73 -0.02
C CYS A 44 -5.79 -7.52 -1.19
N LEU A 45 -6.38 -8.60 -1.68
CA LEU A 45 -7.41 -8.58 -2.72
C LEU A 45 -8.80 -8.58 -2.07
N ILE A 46 -9.63 -7.63 -2.47
CA ILE A 46 -11.02 -7.56 -2.01
C ILE A 46 -11.90 -8.27 -3.03
N THR A 47 -12.70 -9.22 -2.55
CA THR A 47 -13.53 -10.10 -3.41
C THR A 47 -14.94 -10.26 -2.86
N ASN A 48 -15.89 -10.48 -3.77
CA ASN A 48 -17.26 -10.91 -3.40
C ASN A 48 -17.37 -12.43 -3.16
N ASP A 49 -16.35 -13.21 -3.59
CA ASP A 49 -16.34 -14.66 -3.41
C ASP A 49 -14.97 -15.13 -2.87
N VAL A 50 -14.83 -15.08 -1.55
CA VAL A 50 -13.60 -15.49 -0.83
C VAL A 50 -13.25 -16.94 -1.15
N LYS A 51 -14.25 -17.82 -1.23
CA LYS A 51 -14.02 -19.24 -1.48
C LYS A 51 -13.47 -19.47 -2.89
N GLN A 52 -14.08 -18.88 -3.91
CA GLN A 52 -13.65 -19.03 -5.30
C GLN A 52 -12.21 -18.55 -5.50
N LEU A 53 -11.90 -17.38 -4.95
CA LEU A 53 -10.56 -16.79 -5.10
C LEU A 53 -9.52 -17.57 -4.30
N THR A 54 -9.88 -18.08 -3.11
CA THR A 54 -9.02 -18.98 -2.31
C THR A 54 -8.72 -20.28 -3.04
N ASP A 55 -9.74 -20.95 -3.56
CA ASP A 55 -9.58 -22.22 -4.31
C ASP A 55 -8.69 -22.04 -5.55
N PHE A 56 -8.81 -20.89 -6.21
CA PHE A 56 -7.96 -20.53 -7.34
C PHE A 56 -6.50 -20.38 -6.92
N TYR A 57 -6.22 -19.50 -5.95
CA TYR A 57 -4.84 -19.25 -5.54
C TYR A 57 -4.18 -20.43 -4.84
N GLN A 58 -4.92 -21.27 -4.13
CA GLN A 58 -4.38 -22.52 -3.59
C GLN A 58 -3.84 -23.43 -4.67
N ARG A 59 -4.55 -23.55 -5.80
CA ARG A 59 -4.10 -24.37 -6.95
C ARG A 59 -2.99 -23.68 -7.75
N VAL A 60 -3.06 -22.35 -7.91
CA VAL A 60 -2.10 -21.57 -8.68
C VAL A 60 -0.76 -21.48 -7.96
N LEU A 61 -0.75 -21.12 -6.68
CA LEU A 61 0.46 -20.93 -5.90
C LEU A 61 1.00 -22.22 -5.28
N GLN A 62 0.18 -23.29 -5.19
CA GLN A 62 0.50 -24.53 -4.47
C GLN A 62 0.90 -24.30 -3.01
N VAL A 63 0.39 -23.24 -2.41
CA VAL A 63 0.61 -22.86 -1.02
C VAL A 63 -0.64 -23.18 -0.22
N LYS A 64 -0.47 -23.79 0.96
CA LYS A 64 -1.58 -24.04 1.86
C LYS A 64 -2.07 -22.72 2.46
N PRO A 65 -3.36 -22.36 2.28
CA PRO A 65 -3.89 -21.14 2.84
C PRO A 65 -3.98 -21.20 4.37
N ARG A 66 -3.89 -20.04 4.99
CA ARG A 66 -4.20 -19.81 6.41
C ARG A 66 -5.46 -18.97 6.49
N ALA A 67 -6.55 -19.54 6.98
CA ALA A 67 -7.81 -18.83 7.15
C ALA A 67 -7.90 -18.18 8.54
N SER A 68 -8.48 -16.99 8.60
CA SER A 68 -8.92 -16.34 9.83
C SER A 68 -10.41 -16.04 9.71
N GLY A 69 -11.24 -17.03 10.07
CA GLY A 69 -12.68 -17.03 9.81
C GLY A 69 -13.03 -17.26 8.33
N GLU A 70 -14.25 -16.92 7.95
CA GLU A 70 -14.78 -17.15 6.59
C GLU A 70 -14.47 -16.01 5.61
N SER A 71 -14.12 -14.83 6.13
CA SER A 71 -13.96 -13.62 5.32
C SER A 71 -12.51 -13.26 5.02
N TYR A 72 -11.52 -13.94 5.62
CA TYR A 72 -10.11 -13.59 5.45
C TYR A 72 -9.21 -14.83 5.31
N VAL A 73 -8.36 -14.82 4.29
CA VAL A 73 -7.43 -15.92 3.98
C VAL A 73 -6.08 -15.36 3.57
N GLU A 74 -5.00 -16.01 3.96
CA GLU A 74 -3.61 -15.67 3.64
C GLU A 74 -2.90 -16.77 2.89
N PHE A 75 -2.09 -16.37 1.90
CA PHE A 75 -1.12 -17.21 1.21
C PHE A 75 0.28 -16.65 1.47
N PRO A 76 1.00 -17.16 2.49
CA PRO A 76 2.35 -16.70 2.78
C PRO A 76 3.31 -17.13 1.67
N THR A 77 4.19 -16.22 1.27
CA THR A 77 5.33 -16.48 0.37
C THR A 77 6.61 -16.03 1.04
N ASP A 78 7.77 -16.33 0.44
CA ASP A 78 9.07 -15.92 0.99
C ASP A 78 9.27 -14.39 1.03
N ALA A 79 8.61 -13.67 0.14
CA ALA A 79 8.79 -12.22 0.00
C ALA A 79 7.68 -11.38 0.63
N GLY A 80 6.52 -11.98 0.92
CA GLY A 80 5.34 -11.31 1.47
C GLY A 80 4.12 -12.22 1.46
N THR A 81 2.96 -11.68 1.75
CA THR A 81 1.72 -12.46 1.85
C THR A 81 0.68 -11.91 0.88
N LEU A 82 0.12 -12.79 0.05
CA LEU A 82 -1.12 -12.49 -0.66
C LEU A 82 -2.29 -12.77 0.28
N ALA A 83 -3.10 -11.76 0.58
CA ALA A 83 -4.31 -11.90 1.38
C ALA A 83 -5.56 -11.77 0.51
N ILE A 84 -6.62 -12.45 0.91
CA ILE A 84 -7.95 -12.36 0.30
C ILE A 84 -8.91 -11.93 1.41
N PHE A 85 -9.70 -10.89 1.16
CA PHE A 85 -10.65 -10.36 2.12
C PHE A 85 -12.02 -10.14 1.47
N GLY A 86 -13.06 -10.58 2.15
CA GLY A 86 -14.43 -10.45 1.69
C GLY A 86 -14.90 -8.99 1.66
N ALA A 87 -15.54 -8.59 0.57
CA ALA A 87 -16.00 -7.22 0.35
C ALA A 87 -16.99 -6.73 1.44
N GLU A 88 -17.87 -7.60 1.93
CA GLU A 88 -18.79 -7.26 3.03
C GLU A 88 -18.04 -6.92 4.32
N ALA A 89 -17.03 -7.73 4.68
CA ALA A 89 -16.21 -7.46 5.84
C ALA A 89 -15.34 -6.21 5.64
N GLN A 90 -14.79 -6.00 4.44
CA GLN A 90 -14.06 -4.78 4.09
C GLN A 90 -14.93 -3.54 4.27
N GLU A 91 -16.15 -3.54 3.74
CA GLU A 91 -17.08 -2.42 3.88
C GLU A 91 -17.45 -2.15 5.33
N LYS A 92 -17.64 -3.20 6.13
CA LYS A 92 -17.94 -3.09 7.56
C LYS A 92 -16.83 -2.41 8.37
N TYR A 93 -15.56 -2.76 8.09
CA TYR A 93 -14.42 -2.29 8.90
C TYR A 93 -13.77 -1.03 8.35
N ILE A 94 -13.77 -0.85 7.02
CA ILE A 94 -13.12 0.28 6.34
C ILE A 94 -14.03 0.78 5.20
N PRO A 95 -15.17 1.41 5.55
CA PRO A 95 -16.21 1.76 4.59
C PRO A 95 -15.71 2.59 3.42
N GLY A 96 -16.18 2.28 2.20
CA GLY A 96 -15.89 3.05 0.98
C GLY A 96 -14.43 3.01 0.51
N SER A 97 -13.59 2.14 1.09
CA SER A 97 -12.14 2.16 0.83
C SER A 97 -11.69 1.28 -0.32
N ALA A 98 -12.47 0.26 -0.69
CA ALA A 98 -12.13 -0.67 -1.75
C ALA A 98 -13.39 -1.25 -2.42
N GLN A 99 -13.23 -1.70 -3.66
CA GLN A 99 -14.30 -2.31 -4.42
C GLN A 99 -13.82 -3.60 -5.10
N ALA A 100 -14.55 -4.70 -4.89
CA ALA A 100 -14.23 -6.00 -5.46
C ALA A 100 -14.20 -5.97 -6.99
N GLY A 101 -13.22 -6.66 -7.59
CA GLY A 101 -13.10 -6.82 -9.04
C GLY A 101 -12.74 -5.54 -9.82
N GLN A 102 -12.36 -4.44 -9.16
CA GLN A 102 -12.05 -3.15 -9.82
C GLN A 102 -10.56 -2.91 -10.04
N ASN A 103 -9.68 -3.81 -9.62
CA ASN A 103 -8.25 -3.65 -9.87
C ASN A 103 -7.93 -3.74 -11.37
N ARG A 104 -7.33 -2.67 -11.91
CA ARG A 104 -6.92 -2.56 -13.33
C ARG A 104 -5.53 -1.93 -13.49
N SER A 105 -4.90 -1.53 -12.38
CA SER A 105 -3.65 -0.75 -12.38
C SER A 105 -2.49 -1.44 -11.66
N ALA A 106 -2.71 -2.63 -11.06
CA ALA A 106 -1.67 -3.40 -10.40
C ALA A 106 -1.51 -4.78 -11.06
N ILE A 107 -0.29 -5.31 -10.97
CA ILE A 107 0.07 -6.66 -11.39
C ILE A 107 0.57 -7.41 -10.16
N LEU A 108 0.12 -8.65 -9.98
CA LEU A 108 0.65 -9.56 -8.98
C LEU A 108 1.77 -10.38 -9.62
N GLU A 109 3.00 -10.09 -9.27
CA GLU A 109 4.17 -10.71 -9.88
C GLU A 109 4.78 -11.74 -8.94
N PHE A 110 4.81 -13.01 -9.39
CA PHE A 110 5.39 -14.13 -8.66
C PHE A 110 6.61 -14.68 -9.39
N ASN A 111 7.74 -14.74 -8.70
CA ASN A 111 8.92 -15.40 -9.22
C ASN A 111 8.74 -16.93 -9.13
N VAL A 112 8.89 -17.63 -10.24
CA VAL A 112 8.78 -19.10 -10.35
C VAL A 112 10.06 -19.69 -10.93
N ALA A 113 10.31 -20.96 -10.66
CA ALA A 113 11.51 -21.63 -11.13
C ALA A 113 11.54 -21.82 -12.66
N ASN A 114 10.38 -22.11 -13.28
CA ASN A 114 10.29 -22.35 -14.71
C ASN A 114 8.89 -21.99 -15.24
N VAL A 115 8.84 -20.90 -16.02
CA VAL A 115 7.60 -20.35 -16.58
C VAL A 115 6.90 -21.33 -17.55
N ASP A 116 7.65 -22.07 -18.36
CA ASP A 116 7.07 -22.99 -19.34
C ASP A 116 6.41 -24.20 -18.67
N LEU A 117 7.00 -24.73 -17.60
CA LEU A 117 6.41 -25.79 -16.79
C LEU A 117 5.15 -25.29 -16.08
N GLU A 118 5.20 -24.08 -15.52
CA GLU A 118 4.03 -23.47 -14.89
C GLU A 118 2.91 -23.20 -15.90
N TYR A 119 3.22 -22.74 -17.11
CA TYR A 119 2.24 -22.57 -18.16
C TYR A 119 1.51 -23.89 -18.47
N THR A 120 2.27 -24.99 -18.61
CA THR A 120 1.69 -26.31 -18.85
C THR A 120 0.79 -26.76 -17.70
N ARG A 121 1.26 -26.62 -16.46
CA ARG A 121 0.52 -26.99 -15.25
C ARG A 121 -0.79 -26.21 -15.09
N LEU A 122 -0.77 -24.96 -15.44
CA LEU A 122 -1.89 -24.03 -15.24
C LEU A 122 -2.98 -24.11 -16.31
N GLN A 123 -2.79 -24.84 -17.42
CA GLN A 123 -3.78 -24.94 -18.52
C GLN A 123 -5.18 -25.40 -18.07
N GLY A 124 -5.26 -26.30 -17.08
CA GLY A 124 -6.54 -26.75 -16.52
C GLY A 124 -7.14 -25.86 -15.42
N ILE A 125 -6.40 -24.84 -14.96
CA ILE A 125 -6.75 -23.98 -13.83
C ILE A 125 -7.14 -22.58 -14.30
N VAL A 126 -6.29 -21.98 -15.12
CA VAL A 126 -6.46 -20.61 -15.64
C VAL A 126 -7.46 -20.62 -16.80
N LYS A 127 -8.46 -19.73 -16.72
CA LYS A 127 -9.50 -19.59 -17.77
C LYS A 127 -9.20 -18.45 -18.74
N VAL A 128 -8.48 -17.42 -18.29
CA VAL A 128 -8.22 -16.23 -19.10
C VAL A 128 -6.71 -15.97 -19.17
N TRP A 129 -6.13 -16.37 -20.27
CA TRP A 129 -4.74 -16.08 -20.61
C TRP A 129 -4.63 -14.70 -21.26
N VAL A 130 -3.64 -13.90 -20.83
CA VAL A 130 -3.35 -12.59 -21.40
C VAL A 130 -2.16 -12.67 -22.36
N LYS A 131 -1.11 -13.42 -21.96
CA LYS A 131 0.08 -13.61 -22.79
C LYS A 131 0.72 -14.97 -22.49
N PRO A 132 1.04 -15.77 -23.51
CA PRO A 132 1.75 -17.05 -23.35
C PRO A 132 3.21 -16.82 -22.95
N PRO A 133 3.98 -17.89 -22.62
CA PRO A 133 5.38 -17.78 -22.26
C PRO A 133 6.17 -16.94 -23.26
N THR A 134 6.69 -15.81 -22.83
CA THR A 134 7.38 -14.83 -23.66
C THR A 134 8.58 -14.29 -22.91
N THR A 135 9.75 -14.26 -23.60
CA THR A 135 10.92 -13.55 -23.06
C THR A 135 10.77 -12.07 -23.34
N GLN A 136 10.86 -11.28 -22.29
CA GLN A 136 10.66 -9.84 -22.32
C GLN A 136 12.01 -9.11 -22.51
N PRO A 137 12.01 -7.91 -23.14
CA PRO A 137 13.23 -7.15 -23.38
C PRO A 137 14.00 -6.77 -22.11
N TRP A 138 13.34 -6.73 -20.97
CA TRP A 138 13.93 -6.39 -19.67
C TRP A 138 14.54 -7.58 -18.91
N GLY A 139 14.67 -8.77 -19.55
CA GLY A 139 15.40 -9.91 -18.99
C GLY A 139 14.57 -10.82 -18.10
N THR A 140 13.26 -10.93 -18.32
CA THR A 140 12.41 -11.97 -17.73
C THR A 140 11.74 -12.82 -18.79
N ARG A 141 11.49 -14.09 -18.48
CA ARG A 141 10.51 -14.91 -19.18
C ARG A 141 9.25 -14.93 -18.35
N SER A 142 8.11 -14.62 -18.95
CA SER A 142 6.85 -14.35 -18.23
C SER A 142 5.66 -14.98 -18.92
N ILE A 143 4.63 -15.33 -18.11
CA ILE A 143 3.26 -15.62 -18.55
C ILE A 143 2.30 -14.70 -17.81
N TYR A 144 1.29 -14.22 -18.53
CA TYR A 144 0.28 -13.34 -17.93
C TYR A 144 -1.11 -13.94 -18.04
N PHE A 145 -1.85 -13.91 -16.93
CA PHE A 145 -3.21 -14.42 -16.87
C PHE A 145 -4.08 -13.61 -15.90
N ARG A 146 -5.39 -13.87 -15.93
CA ARG A 146 -6.35 -13.28 -15.01
C ARG A 146 -6.82 -14.30 -13.99
N ASP A 147 -6.93 -13.85 -12.74
CA ASP A 147 -7.66 -14.58 -11.71
C ASP A 147 -9.19 -14.44 -11.90
N PRO A 148 -10.03 -15.10 -11.10
CA PRO A 148 -11.49 -15.01 -11.18
C PRO A 148 -12.04 -13.57 -11.09
N ASP A 149 -11.41 -12.70 -10.30
CA ASP A 149 -11.78 -11.28 -10.16
C ASP A 149 -11.10 -10.37 -11.17
N ARG A 150 -10.44 -10.97 -12.19
CA ARG A 150 -9.72 -10.30 -13.27
C ARG A 150 -8.48 -9.50 -12.84
N ASN A 151 -7.92 -9.76 -11.66
CA ASN A 151 -6.60 -9.22 -11.34
C ASN A 151 -5.57 -9.79 -12.31
N LEU A 152 -4.62 -8.96 -12.73
CA LEU A 152 -3.52 -9.40 -13.60
C LEU A 152 -2.47 -10.09 -12.74
N VAL A 153 -2.11 -11.31 -13.15
CA VAL A 153 -1.07 -12.12 -12.51
C VAL A 153 0.04 -12.36 -13.53
N ASP A 154 1.28 -12.17 -13.11
CA ASP A 154 2.50 -12.51 -13.84
C ASP A 154 3.26 -13.61 -13.08
N PHE A 155 3.54 -14.73 -13.74
CA PHE A 155 4.55 -15.67 -13.31
C PHE A 155 5.80 -15.46 -14.15
N PHE A 156 6.89 -15.11 -13.49
CA PHE A 156 8.13 -14.80 -14.20
C PHE A 156 9.35 -15.55 -13.65
N THR A 157 10.33 -15.72 -14.52
CA THR A 157 11.69 -16.18 -14.17
C THR A 157 12.70 -15.20 -14.79
N ARG A 158 13.71 -14.83 -14.05
CA ARG A 158 14.82 -14.03 -14.62
C ARG A 158 15.62 -14.91 -15.57
N VAL A 159 15.80 -14.44 -16.79
CA VAL A 159 16.67 -15.11 -17.77
C VAL A 159 18.02 -14.41 -17.77
N LYS A 160 19.10 -15.22 -17.80
CA LYS A 160 20.45 -14.64 -17.95
C LYS A 160 20.54 -13.98 -19.32
N PRO A 161 21.17 -12.81 -19.43
CA PRO A 161 21.48 -12.16 -20.69
C PRO A 161 22.38 -13.03 -21.54
#